data_9b1bd55bb7e0a05071165eb814c0dcd0
#
_entry.id   9b1bd55bb7e0a05071165eb814c0dcd0
#
_cell.length_a   1.000
_cell.length_b   1.000
_cell.length_c   1.000
_cell.angle_alpha   90.00
_cell.angle_beta   90.00
_cell.angle_gamma   90.00
#
_symmetry.space_group_name_H-M   'P 1'
#
loop_
_entity.id
_entity.type
_entity.pdbx_description
1 polymer ?
#
loop_
_entity_poly.entity_id
_entity_poly.type
_entity_poly.pdbx_seq_one_letter_code
_entity_poly.pdbx_strand_id
1 'polypeptide(L)'
;NPISYDVDSWGRITGIGFADGVKEGYEYTPAGQVSRTIDGNGNAVQYRYNSLGKVSERTDQLGFTETFRYDEEGNMSLHIDRDGRQLQRACNVFGQPVYEKASDAEGKHTNISTWHYDSLGRVTRAVCDGKSYEYIYDAYGNLKEKRSNGKRLVSYTHDRAGQITEIRDPAGVSTRYEYDILGRRSRIFNDDGLEVRYGYDALNRISRIHYGNGVETAYTYDGDGNIRTLETRAGENVLLSFAYRYDGNGNRTAKTGTQAALGGITSEITAGNNALDISYNYDVRGQLLEERRNGASVCYAYDKAGNRIRKTDAQGEIRYLYNEKNQLVEEESPADRKQFSYDRQGGIIEEKNLAGIRLFSYNSRHQQTRVETETGSVQENRYDAEGLRFELLENGRRTSFV
;
A
#
# COMPACT_ATOMS: atom_id res chain seq x y z
N ASN A 1 9.16 17.83 18.86
CA ASN A 1 10.17 16.87 19.38
C ASN A 1 11.50 17.20 18.71
N PRO A 2 12.57 17.51 19.46
CA PRO A 2 13.86 17.85 18.86
C PRO A 2 14.46 16.62 18.15
N ILE A 3 14.79 16.82 16.88
CA ILE A 3 15.59 15.90 16.08
C ILE A 3 16.94 16.58 15.89
N SER A 4 18.02 15.86 16.14
CA SER A 4 19.39 16.30 15.90
C SER A 4 19.97 15.64 14.65
N TYR A 5 20.83 16.36 13.94
CA TYR A 5 21.50 15.85 12.76
C TYR A 5 23.02 15.92 12.96
N ASP A 6 23.69 14.81 12.84
CA ASP A 6 25.14 14.77 12.69
C ASP A 6 25.46 14.93 11.20
N VAL A 7 26.43 15.79 10.86
CA VAL A 7 26.82 16.04 9.46
C VAL A 7 28.33 15.91 9.30
N ASP A 8 28.77 15.47 8.11
CA ASP A 8 30.18 15.43 7.78
C ASP A 8 30.70 16.81 7.29
N SER A 9 31.98 16.88 6.92
CA SER A 9 32.63 18.09 6.42
C SER A 9 32.06 18.61 5.09
N TRP A 10 31.27 17.82 4.35
CA TRP A 10 30.57 18.23 3.13
C TRP A 10 29.11 18.60 3.37
N GLY A 11 28.64 18.59 4.65
CA GLY A 11 27.26 18.89 5.02
C GLY A 11 26.27 17.75 4.76
N ARG A 12 26.74 16.52 4.55
CA ARG A 12 25.87 15.35 4.38
C ARG A 12 25.50 14.78 5.75
N ILE A 13 24.24 14.35 5.91
CA ILE A 13 23.73 13.76 7.16
C ILE A 13 24.40 12.41 7.38
N THR A 14 25.16 12.26 8.45
CA THR A 14 25.79 10.99 8.89
C THR A 14 25.03 10.33 10.04
N GLY A 15 24.17 11.09 10.75
CA GLY A 15 23.35 10.57 11.82
C GLY A 15 22.08 11.39 12.03
N ILE A 16 21.03 10.72 12.46
CA ILE A 16 19.78 11.31 12.94
C ILE A 16 19.59 10.87 14.38
N GLY A 17 19.57 11.80 15.32
CA GLY A 17 19.34 11.53 16.74
C GLY A 17 17.96 11.98 17.17
N PHE A 18 17.26 11.12 17.90
CA PHE A 18 15.95 11.39 18.48
C PHE A 18 16.05 11.74 19.97
N ALA A 19 15.03 12.39 20.52
CA ALA A 19 15.03 12.86 21.91
C ALA A 19 15.07 11.71 22.96
N ASP A 20 14.73 10.48 22.57
CA ASP A 20 14.85 9.26 23.41
C ASP A 20 16.26 8.63 23.37
N GLY A 21 17.20 9.26 22.65
CA GLY A 21 18.58 8.80 22.51
C GLY A 21 18.80 7.76 21.41
N VAL A 22 17.76 7.38 20.67
CA VAL A 22 17.91 6.50 19.49
C VAL A 22 18.64 7.27 18.41
N LYS A 23 19.51 6.57 17.67
CA LYS A 23 20.26 7.10 16.53
C LYS A 23 20.13 6.20 15.32
N GLU A 24 19.96 6.81 14.16
CA GLU A 24 20.11 6.21 12.84
C GLU A 24 21.36 6.75 12.16
N GLY A 25 22.00 5.97 11.28
CA GLY A 25 23.28 6.31 10.71
C GLY A 25 23.33 6.18 9.18
N TYR A 26 24.22 6.98 8.56
CA TYR A 26 24.49 6.96 7.13
C TYR A 26 25.99 7.05 6.89
N GLU A 27 26.49 6.19 6.00
CA GLU A 27 27.85 6.24 5.49
C GLU A 27 27.84 6.51 3.98
N TYR A 28 28.90 7.13 3.47
CA TYR A 28 28.96 7.54 2.08
C TYR A 28 30.21 7.03 1.38
N THR A 29 30.09 6.76 0.08
CA THR A 29 31.24 6.56 -0.79
C THR A 29 32.03 7.86 -0.96
N PRO A 30 33.29 7.81 -1.44
CA PRO A 30 34.02 9.03 -1.81
C PRO A 30 33.30 9.88 -2.87
N ALA A 31 32.45 9.27 -3.71
CA ALA A 31 31.64 9.95 -4.71
C ALA A 31 30.36 10.59 -4.15
N GLY A 32 30.10 10.48 -2.81
CA GLY A 32 28.97 11.09 -2.15
C GLY A 32 27.67 10.28 -2.15
N GLN A 33 27.69 9.04 -2.61
CA GLN A 33 26.53 8.15 -2.61
C GLN A 33 26.44 7.41 -1.25
N VAL A 34 25.25 7.10 -0.78
CA VAL A 34 25.05 6.33 0.44
C VAL A 34 25.62 4.92 0.28
N SER A 35 26.67 4.57 1.03
CA SER A 35 27.26 3.22 1.03
C SER A 35 26.64 2.32 2.08
N ARG A 36 26.07 2.89 3.17
CA ARG A 36 25.46 2.14 4.26
C ARG A 36 24.40 2.97 4.96
N THR A 37 23.28 2.33 5.32
CA THR A 37 22.26 2.87 6.23
C THR A 37 22.19 1.98 7.47
N ILE A 38 22.02 2.58 8.65
CA ILE A 38 21.99 1.89 9.94
C ILE A 38 20.70 2.32 10.65
N ASP A 39 19.89 1.35 11.06
CA ASP A 39 18.64 1.60 11.79
C ASP A 39 18.88 1.83 13.29
N GLY A 40 17.81 2.15 14.04
CA GLY A 40 17.87 2.42 15.47
C GLY A 40 18.34 1.20 16.31
N ASN A 41 18.22 -0.02 15.82
CA ASN A 41 18.71 -1.24 16.43
C ASN A 41 20.19 -1.52 16.11
N GLY A 42 20.78 -0.77 15.16
CA GLY A 42 22.15 -0.95 14.70
C GLY A 42 22.30 -1.88 13.49
N ASN A 43 21.20 -2.38 12.92
CA ASN A 43 21.21 -3.23 11.74
C ASN A 43 21.44 -2.41 10.48
N ALA A 44 22.20 -2.94 9.52
CA ALA A 44 22.66 -2.14 8.39
C ALA A 44 22.37 -2.77 7.03
N VAL A 45 21.98 -1.90 6.07
CA VAL A 45 21.92 -2.20 4.64
C VAL A 45 23.14 -1.56 3.95
N GLN A 46 23.82 -2.31 3.09
CA GLN A 46 24.99 -1.85 2.35
C GLN A 46 24.69 -1.75 0.85
N TYR A 47 25.30 -0.75 0.20
CA TYR A 47 25.14 -0.48 -1.22
C TYR A 47 26.49 -0.39 -1.91
N ARG A 48 26.60 -0.98 -3.10
CA ARG A 48 27.71 -0.77 -4.03
C ARG A 48 27.19 -0.18 -5.33
N TYR A 49 28.04 0.54 -6.00
CA TYR A 49 27.70 1.28 -7.22
C TYR A 49 28.63 0.90 -8.36
N ASN A 50 28.12 0.94 -9.57
CA ASN A 50 28.92 0.82 -10.80
C ASN A 50 29.53 2.18 -11.19
N SER A 51 30.30 2.19 -12.28
CA SER A 51 30.92 3.40 -12.83
C SER A 51 29.93 4.47 -13.30
N LEU A 52 28.67 4.11 -13.57
CA LEU A 52 27.59 5.04 -13.93
C LEU A 52 26.87 5.61 -12.68
N GLY A 53 27.33 5.28 -11.47
CA GLY A 53 26.68 5.71 -10.24
C GLY A 53 25.35 5.00 -9.93
N LYS A 54 25.05 3.90 -10.59
CA LYS A 54 23.87 3.07 -10.32
C LYS A 54 24.18 2.00 -9.30
N VAL A 55 23.22 1.65 -8.42
CA VAL A 55 23.38 0.56 -7.46
C VAL A 55 23.64 -0.75 -8.21
N SER A 56 24.80 -1.36 -8.01
CA SER A 56 25.16 -2.66 -8.58
C SER A 56 24.90 -3.83 -7.63
N GLU A 57 24.98 -3.57 -6.32
CA GLU A 57 24.70 -4.56 -5.28
C GLU A 57 24.00 -3.89 -4.10
N ARG A 58 23.08 -4.61 -3.47
CA ARG A 58 22.45 -4.25 -2.19
C ARG A 58 22.49 -5.45 -1.26
N THR A 59 23.19 -5.33 -0.13
CA THR A 59 23.27 -6.35 0.91
C THR A 59 22.39 -5.93 2.08
N ASP A 60 21.50 -6.80 2.49
CA ASP A 60 20.58 -6.55 3.61
C ASP A 60 21.23 -6.84 4.99
N GLN A 61 20.46 -6.59 6.05
CA GLN A 61 20.91 -6.74 7.45
C GLN A 61 21.30 -8.18 7.82
N LEU A 62 20.78 -9.20 7.10
CA LEU A 62 21.12 -10.61 7.27
C LEU A 62 22.31 -11.06 6.39
N GLY A 63 22.88 -10.14 5.59
CA GLY A 63 24.03 -10.42 4.73
C GLY A 63 23.67 -10.99 3.35
N PHE A 64 22.38 -11.08 2.99
CA PHE A 64 21.97 -11.53 1.67
C PHE A 64 22.07 -10.39 0.66
N THR A 65 22.64 -10.68 -0.51
CA THR A 65 22.95 -9.70 -1.55
C THR A 65 22.08 -9.93 -2.78
N GLU A 66 21.52 -8.86 -3.32
CA GLU A 66 20.94 -8.81 -4.66
C GLU A 66 21.81 -7.97 -5.58
N THR A 67 21.80 -8.26 -6.89
CA THR A 67 22.67 -7.63 -7.88
C THR A 67 21.87 -7.06 -9.04
N PHE A 68 22.37 -5.94 -9.57
CA PHE A 68 21.75 -5.20 -10.67
C PHE A 68 22.78 -4.97 -11.78
N ARG A 69 22.38 -5.18 -13.03
CA ARG A 69 23.14 -4.81 -14.21
C ARG A 69 22.33 -3.85 -15.05
N TYR A 70 23.03 -3.04 -15.81
CA TYR A 70 22.47 -1.98 -16.62
C TYR A 70 23.01 -2.08 -18.05
N ASP A 71 22.21 -1.65 -19.03
CA ASP A 71 22.65 -1.45 -20.40
C ASP A 71 23.52 -0.18 -20.53
N GLU A 72 23.99 0.13 -21.74
CA GLU A 72 24.82 1.29 -22.02
C GLU A 72 24.10 2.62 -21.79
N GLU A 73 22.77 2.64 -21.93
CA GLU A 73 21.90 3.78 -21.68
C GLU A 73 21.56 3.95 -20.17
N GLY A 74 21.97 2.99 -19.34
CA GLY A 74 21.74 3.00 -17.90
C GLY A 74 20.37 2.46 -17.47
N ASN A 75 19.63 1.76 -18.34
CA ASN A 75 18.42 1.04 -17.96
C ASN A 75 18.80 -0.30 -17.33
N MET A 76 18.05 -0.73 -16.30
CA MET A 76 18.28 -2.04 -15.66
C MET A 76 18.01 -3.18 -16.65
N SER A 77 19.04 -3.94 -17.00
CA SER A 77 18.96 -5.08 -17.92
C SER A 77 18.85 -6.43 -17.20
N LEU A 78 19.34 -6.54 -15.96
CA LEU A 78 19.25 -7.75 -15.14
C LEU A 78 19.17 -7.38 -13.67
N HIS A 79 18.24 -7.98 -12.96
CA HIS A 79 18.18 -8.04 -11.51
C HIS A 79 18.24 -9.50 -11.09
N ILE A 80 19.17 -9.84 -10.19
CA ILE A 80 19.21 -11.14 -9.51
C ILE A 80 18.88 -10.85 -8.05
N ASP A 81 17.78 -11.38 -7.57
CA ASP A 81 17.33 -11.18 -6.21
C ASP A 81 18.14 -12.03 -5.20
N ARG A 82 17.86 -11.87 -3.91
CA ARG A 82 18.59 -12.56 -2.83
C ARG A 82 18.35 -14.07 -2.80
N ASP A 83 17.28 -14.56 -3.43
CA ASP A 83 16.97 -15.98 -3.60
C ASP A 83 17.57 -16.54 -4.90
N GLY A 84 18.25 -15.73 -5.72
CA GLY A 84 18.82 -16.11 -7.00
C GLY A 84 17.86 -16.05 -8.17
N ARG A 85 16.60 -15.62 -7.97
CA ARG A 85 15.63 -15.45 -9.05
C ARG A 85 16.09 -14.29 -9.95
N GLN A 86 15.84 -14.38 -11.25
CA GLN A 86 16.33 -13.43 -12.23
C GLN A 86 15.19 -12.71 -12.95
N LEU A 87 15.37 -11.41 -13.16
CA LEU A 87 14.53 -10.58 -13.98
C LEU A 87 15.38 -9.91 -15.05
N GLN A 88 15.31 -10.40 -16.28
CA GLN A 88 15.98 -9.82 -17.45
C GLN A 88 15.05 -8.88 -18.17
N ARG A 89 15.54 -7.70 -18.54
CA ARG A 89 14.75 -6.66 -19.20
C ARG A 89 15.50 -6.10 -20.42
N ALA A 90 14.75 -5.80 -21.48
CA ALA A 90 15.22 -4.99 -22.58
C ALA A 90 14.33 -3.76 -22.73
N CYS A 91 14.94 -2.61 -22.98
CA CYS A 91 14.27 -1.34 -23.20
C CYS A 91 14.43 -0.89 -24.66
N ASN A 92 13.52 -0.04 -25.14
CA ASN A 92 13.70 0.69 -26.39
C ASN A 92 14.64 1.90 -26.17
N VAL A 93 14.92 2.65 -27.25
CA VAL A 93 15.78 3.84 -27.21
C VAL A 93 15.30 4.98 -26.30
N PHE A 94 14.05 4.91 -25.83
CA PHE A 94 13.46 5.86 -24.88
C PHE A 94 13.50 5.37 -23.44
N GLY A 95 14.16 4.22 -23.16
CA GLY A 95 14.22 3.61 -21.83
C GLY A 95 12.95 2.87 -21.39
N GLN A 96 12.00 2.66 -22.29
CA GLN A 96 10.75 1.98 -21.99
C GLN A 96 10.92 0.46 -22.15
N PRO A 97 10.45 -0.37 -21.20
CA PRO A 97 10.57 -1.82 -21.28
C PRO A 97 9.76 -2.38 -22.45
N VAL A 98 10.39 -3.13 -23.35
CA VAL A 98 9.73 -3.83 -24.47
C VAL A 98 9.67 -5.33 -24.23
N TYR A 99 10.56 -5.85 -23.41
CA TYR A 99 10.64 -7.27 -23.08
C TYR A 99 11.10 -7.45 -21.62
N GLU A 100 10.52 -8.40 -20.94
CA GLU A 100 10.94 -8.86 -19.63
C GLU A 100 10.77 -10.37 -19.50
N LYS A 101 11.82 -11.03 -19.02
CA LYS A 101 11.83 -12.45 -18.72
C LYS A 101 12.15 -12.66 -17.25
N ALA A 102 11.21 -13.29 -16.54
CA ALA A 102 11.40 -13.75 -15.18
C ALA A 102 11.83 -15.24 -15.17
N SER A 103 12.81 -15.59 -14.33
CA SER A 103 13.30 -16.95 -14.17
C SER A 103 13.45 -17.27 -12.68
N ASP A 104 13.30 -18.55 -12.30
CA ASP A 104 13.64 -19.03 -10.96
C ASP A 104 15.15 -19.05 -10.73
N ALA A 105 15.58 -19.52 -9.56
CA ALA A 105 16.99 -19.59 -9.17
C ALA A 105 17.79 -20.57 -10.06
N GLU A 106 17.16 -21.59 -10.60
CA GLU A 106 17.73 -22.58 -11.51
C GLU A 106 17.79 -22.06 -12.97
N GLY A 107 17.28 -20.84 -13.22
CA GLY A 107 17.28 -20.21 -14.54
C GLY A 107 16.14 -20.65 -15.45
N LYS A 108 15.21 -21.47 -14.98
CA LYS A 108 13.99 -21.84 -15.72
C LYS A 108 13.06 -20.63 -15.77
N HIS A 109 12.62 -20.27 -16.98
CA HIS A 109 11.70 -19.14 -17.09
C HIS A 109 10.35 -19.46 -16.45
N THR A 110 9.83 -18.47 -15.71
CA THR A 110 8.55 -18.56 -15.02
C THR A 110 7.50 -17.64 -15.64
N ASN A 111 7.94 -16.60 -16.35
CA ASN A 111 7.06 -15.60 -16.94
C ASN A 111 7.79 -14.79 -18.03
N ILE A 112 7.07 -14.45 -19.11
CA ILE A 112 7.57 -13.52 -20.15
C ILE A 112 6.51 -12.44 -20.37
N SER A 113 6.96 -11.19 -20.37
CA SER A 113 6.13 -10.03 -20.69
C SER A 113 6.70 -9.24 -21.85
N THR A 114 5.83 -8.69 -22.70
CA THR A 114 6.22 -7.80 -23.80
C THR A 114 5.28 -6.61 -23.86
N TRP A 115 5.84 -5.45 -24.26
CA TRP A 115 5.07 -4.21 -24.42
C TRP A 115 5.35 -3.61 -25.79
N HIS A 116 4.31 -3.04 -26.38
CA HIS A 116 4.38 -2.25 -27.61
C HIS A 116 3.93 -0.83 -27.33
N TYR A 117 4.54 0.11 -27.99
CA TYR A 117 4.29 1.53 -27.82
C TYR A 117 3.94 2.18 -29.16
N ASP A 118 3.17 3.25 -29.11
CA ASP A 118 2.99 4.14 -30.26
C ASP A 118 4.15 5.16 -30.39
N SER A 119 4.07 6.00 -31.42
CA SER A 119 5.08 7.05 -31.67
C SER A 119 5.14 8.13 -30.58
N LEU A 120 4.15 8.22 -29.71
CA LEU A 120 4.11 9.14 -28.56
C LEU A 120 4.58 8.48 -27.26
N GLY A 121 5.04 7.22 -27.32
CA GLY A 121 5.53 6.47 -26.18
C GLY A 121 4.45 5.89 -25.27
N ARG A 122 3.19 5.81 -25.71
CA ARG A 122 2.08 5.23 -24.94
C ARG A 122 1.98 3.74 -25.22
N VAL A 123 1.75 2.93 -24.20
CA VAL A 123 1.55 1.48 -24.34
C VAL A 123 0.30 1.20 -25.18
N THR A 124 0.45 0.52 -26.32
CA THR A 124 -0.68 0.08 -27.16
C THR A 124 -1.04 -1.38 -26.93
N ARG A 125 -0.06 -2.19 -26.49
CA ARG A 125 -0.28 -3.60 -26.17
C ARG A 125 0.68 -4.07 -25.08
N ALA A 126 0.17 -4.88 -24.16
CA ALA A 126 0.96 -5.60 -23.17
C ALA A 126 0.55 -7.08 -23.17
N VAL A 127 1.51 -7.97 -23.13
CA VAL A 127 1.27 -9.43 -23.11
C VAL A 127 2.08 -10.05 -21.99
N CYS A 128 1.47 -10.97 -21.24
CA CYS A 128 2.13 -11.77 -20.22
C CYS A 128 1.48 -13.15 -20.18
N ASP A 129 2.26 -14.21 -20.40
CA ASP A 129 1.82 -15.63 -20.33
C ASP A 129 0.49 -15.92 -21.07
N GLY A 130 0.35 -15.37 -22.27
CA GLY A 130 -0.86 -15.55 -23.10
C GLY A 130 -2.03 -14.62 -22.74
N LYS A 131 -1.96 -13.85 -21.65
CA LYS A 131 -2.89 -12.77 -21.35
C LYS A 131 -2.43 -11.51 -22.08
N SER A 132 -3.28 -10.96 -22.96
CA SER A 132 -2.96 -9.73 -23.69
C SER A 132 -3.94 -8.63 -23.37
N TYR A 133 -3.41 -7.41 -23.26
CA TYR A 133 -4.18 -6.18 -23.20
C TYR A 133 -3.85 -5.29 -24.38
N GLU A 134 -4.86 -4.61 -24.90
CA GLU A 134 -4.78 -3.59 -25.92
C GLU A 134 -5.31 -2.28 -25.34
N TYR A 135 -4.62 -1.18 -25.59
CA TYR A 135 -4.94 0.16 -25.12
C TYR A 135 -5.23 1.04 -26.33
N ILE A 136 -6.43 1.60 -26.36
CA ILE A 136 -6.91 2.44 -27.44
C ILE A 136 -7.06 3.85 -26.87
N TYR A 137 -6.46 4.82 -27.56
CA TYR A 137 -6.48 6.22 -27.16
C TYR A 137 -7.36 7.05 -28.07
N ASP A 138 -7.91 8.14 -27.55
CA ASP A 138 -8.60 9.14 -28.34
C ASP A 138 -7.62 10.09 -29.06
N ALA A 139 -8.17 11.03 -29.84
CA ALA A 139 -7.35 12.00 -30.59
C ALA A 139 -6.56 12.97 -29.69
N TYR A 140 -6.93 13.11 -28.43
CA TYR A 140 -6.27 13.98 -27.45
C TYR A 140 -5.22 13.23 -26.63
N GLY A 141 -5.14 11.90 -26.80
CA GLY A 141 -4.17 11.06 -26.07
C GLY A 141 -4.70 10.43 -24.80
N ASN A 142 -5.95 10.59 -24.46
CA ASN A 142 -6.56 9.95 -23.29
C ASN A 142 -6.89 8.48 -23.59
N LEU A 143 -6.76 7.59 -22.60
CA LEU A 143 -7.17 6.21 -22.74
C LEU A 143 -8.69 6.12 -22.97
N LYS A 144 -9.09 5.66 -24.14
CA LYS A 144 -10.50 5.51 -24.53
C LYS A 144 -11.05 4.13 -24.20
N GLU A 145 -10.22 3.10 -24.38
CA GLU A 145 -10.67 1.71 -24.19
C GLU A 145 -9.51 0.80 -23.85
N LYS A 146 -9.74 -0.13 -22.92
CA LYS A 146 -8.85 -1.27 -22.65
C LYS A 146 -9.56 -2.55 -23.06
N ARG A 147 -8.87 -3.41 -23.80
CA ARG A 147 -9.36 -4.74 -24.22
C ARG A 147 -8.47 -5.83 -23.67
N SER A 148 -9.01 -7.03 -23.51
CA SER A 148 -8.25 -8.24 -23.26
C SER A 148 -8.68 -9.33 -24.24
N ASN A 149 -7.71 -9.89 -24.98
CA ASN A 149 -7.96 -10.88 -26.01
C ASN A 149 -9.09 -10.45 -26.98
N GLY A 150 -9.07 -9.19 -27.41
CA GLY A 150 -10.05 -8.59 -28.31
C GLY A 150 -11.41 -8.20 -27.69
N LYS A 151 -11.68 -8.58 -26.44
CA LYS A 151 -12.91 -8.19 -25.73
C LYS A 151 -12.69 -6.93 -24.90
N ARG A 152 -13.64 -5.99 -25.00
CA ARG A 152 -13.60 -4.76 -24.18
C ARG A 152 -13.72 -5.12 -22.69
N LEU A 153 -12.79 -4.60 -21.89
CA LEU A 153 -12.81 -4.67 -20.43
C LEU A 153 -13.44 -3.42 -19.83
N VAL A 154 -13.06 -2.25 -20.34
CA VAL A 154 -13.52 -0.96 -19.84
C VAL A 154 -13.39 0.07 -20.96
N SER A 155 -14.29 1.05 -21.00
CA SER A 155 -14.15 2.23 -21.84
C SER A 155 -14.33 3.51 -21.02
N TYR A 156 -13.70 4.57 -21.48
CA TYR A 156 -13.66 5.87 -20.83
C TYR A 156 -14.10 6.96 -21.79
N THR A 157 -14.83 7.93 -21.27
CA THR A 157 -15.12 9.19 -21.95
C THR A 157 -14.47 10.31 -21.16
N HIS A 158 -13.91 11.29 -21.85
CA HIS A 158 -13.22 12.42 -21.24
C HIS A 158 -13.85 13.73 -21.71
N ASP A 159 -13.77 14.75 -20.87
CA ASP A 159 -14.06 16.13 -21.27
C ASP A 159 -12.85 16.76 -21.99
N ARG A 160 -12.98 18.06 -22.35
CA ARG A 160 -11.90 18.80 -23.04
C ARG A 160 -10.68 19.06 -22.16
N ALA A 161 -10.82 18.94 -20.84
CA ALA A 161 -9.70 19.06 -19.88
C ALA A 161 -8.98 17.72 -19.64
N GLY A 162 -9.45 16.62 -20.26
CA GLY A 162 -8.92 15.27 -20.06
C GLY A 162 -9.43 14.57 -18.80
N GLN A 163 -10.46 15.11 -18.14
CA GLN A 163 -11.06 14.49 -16.97
C GLN A 163 -12.06 13.41 -17.39
N ILE A 164 -12.06 12.26 -16.70
CA ILE A 164 -12.97 11.16 -16.98
C ILE A 164 -14.42 11.56 -16.65
N THR A 165 -15.30 11.58 -17.64
CA THR A 165 -16.74 11.87 -17.46
C THR A 165 -17.59 10.61 -17.42
N GLU A 166 -17.12 9.48 -17.98
CA GLU A 166 -17.81 8.20 -17.92
C GLU A 166 -16.81 7.05 -17.92
N ILE A 167 -17.05 6.05 -17.08
CA ILE A 167 -16.44 4.73 -17.13
C ILE A 167 -17.53 3.73 -17.40
N ARG A 168 -17.35 2.89 -18.44
CA ARG A 168 -18.28 1.80 -18.75
C ARG A 168 -17.61 0.46 -18.61
N ASP A 169 -18.19 -0.41 -17.82
CA ASP A 169 -17.71 -1.77 -17.52
C ASP A 169 -17.98 -2.76 -18.68
N PRO A 170 -17.53 -4.03 -18.59
CA PRO A 170 -17.79 -5.05 -19.61
C PRO A 170 -19.27 -5.39 -19.76
N ALA A 171 -20.09 -5.27 -18.70
CA ALA A 171 -21.53 -5.56 -18.72
C ALA A 171 -22.31 -4.40 -19.35
N GLY A 172 -21.68 -3.24 -19.57
CA GLY A 172 -22.29 -2.06 -20.15
C GLY A 172 -22.82 -1.06 -19.12
N VAL A 173 -22.62 -1.33 -17.81
CA VAL A 173 -22.99 -0.39 -16.75
C VAL A 173 -22.06 0.81 -16.79
N SER A 174 -22.63 2.01 -16.74
CA SER A 174 -21.89 3.26 -16.80
C SER A 174 -21.88 3.97 -15.44
N THR A 175 -20.69 4.35 -15.00
CA THR A 175 -20.50 5.31 -13.90
C THR A 175 -20.07 6.64 -14.47
N ARG A 176 -20.82 7.70 -14.15
CA ARG A 176 -20.60 9.06 -14.67
C ARG A 176 -20.07 9.99 -13.60
N TYR A 177 -19.27 10.95 -14.02
CA TYR A 177 -18.57 11.91 -13.17
C TYR A 177 -18.83 13.32 -13.67
N GLU A 178 -19.17 14.22 -12.76
CA GLU A 178 -19.27 15.66 -13.02
C GLU A 178 -18.22 16.39 -12.17
N TYR A 179 -17.77 17.51 -12.68
CA TYR A 179 -16.75 18.35 -12.06
C TYR A 179 -17.27 19.77 -11.90
N ASP A 180 -16.79 20.46 -10.89
CA ASP A 180 -17.06 21.89 -10.71
C ASP A 180 -16.11 22.74 -11.59
N ILE A 181 -16.27 24.05 -11.53
CA ILE A 181 -15.47 25.00 -12.33
C ILE A 181 -13.97 24.97 -11.99
N LEU A 182 -13.60 24.46 -10.83
CA LEU A 182 -12.20 24.27 -10.42
C LEU A 182 -11.65 22.90 -10.79
N GLY A 183 -12.43 22.08 -11.50
CA GLY A 183 -12.04 20.73 -11.90
C GLY A 183 -12.08 19.69 -10.76
N ARG A 184 -12.75 20.00 -9.64
CA ARG A 184 -12.94 19.06 -8.54
C ARG A 184 -14.20 18.24 -8.80
N ARG A 185 -14.18 16.96 -8.41
CA ARG A 185 -15.33 16.06 -8.58
C ARG A 185 -16.52 16.55 -7.77
N SER A 186 -17.61 16.93 -8.46
CA SER A 186 -18.84 17.41 -7.83
C SER A 186 -19.91 16.32 -7.68
N ARG A 187 -19.92 15.33 -8.61
CA ARG A 187 -20.92 14.25 -8.59
C ARG A 187 -20.40 12.96 -9.20
N ILE A 188 -20.81 11.82 -8.62
CA ILE A 188 -20.69 10.47 -9.19
C ILE A 188 -22.09 9.87 -9.24
N PHE A 189 -22.48 9.27 -10.36
CA PHE A 189 -23.79 8.63 -10.48
C PHE A 189 -23.80 7.56 -11.55
N ASN A 190 -24.75 6.62 -11.45
CA ASN A 190 -25.02 5.61 -12.46
C ASN A 190 -26.53 5.43 -12.69
N ASP A 191 -26.89 4.60 -13.68
CA ASP A 191 -28.29 4.36 -14.04
C ASP A 191 -29.01 3.42 -13.03
N ASP A 192 -28.26 2.74 -12.13
CA ASP A 192 -28.81 1.87 -11.08
C ASP A 192 -29.18 2.63 -9.79
N GLY A 193 -29.11 3.96 -9.81
CA GLY A 193 -29.51 4.80 -8.68
C GLY A 193 -28.38 5.12 -7.69
N LEU A 194 -27.14 4.70 -7.97
CA LEU A 194 -26.00 5.19 -7.22
C LEU A 194 -25.85 6.68 -7.48
N GLU A 195 -25.77 7.46 -6.42
CA GLU A 195 -25.45 8.88 -6.51
C GLU A 195 -24.62 9.32 -5.30
N VAL A 196 -23.55 10.09 -5.55
CA VAL A 196 -22.73 10.75 -4.54
C VAL A 196 -22.44 12.18 -5.01
N ARG A 197 -22.69 13.18 -4.17
CA ARG A 197 -22.35 14.58 -4.43
C ARG A 197 -21.37 15.11 -3.41
N TYR A 198 -20.41 15.91 -3.86
CA TYR A 198 -19.34 16.48 -3.05
C TYR A 198 -19.48 17.98 -2.95
N GLY A 199 -19.40 18.51 -1.73
CA GLY A 199 -19.23 19.93 -1.43
C GLY A 199 -17.84 20.21 -0.88
N TYR A 200 -17.30 21.37 -1.16
CA TYR A 200 -15.96 21.77 -0.76
C TYR A 200 -15.98 23.08 0.02
N ASP A 201 -15.00 23.25 0.90
CA ASP A 201 -14.76 24.52 1.58
C ASP A 201 -13.90 25.47 0.72
N ALA A 202 -13.64 26.67 1.22
CA ALA A 202 -12.83 27.67 0.53
C ALA A 202 -11.36 27.28 0.33
N LEU A 203 -10.86 26.28 1.06
CA LEU A 203 -9.51 25.73 0.93
C LEU A 203 -9.46 24.45 0.09
N ASN A 204 -10.52 24.15 -0.68
CA ASN A 204 -10.65 22.99 -1.55
C ASN A 204 -10.68 21.63 -0.83
N ARG A 205 -11.01 21.60 0.46
CA ARG A 205 -11.18 20.36 1.23
C ARG A 205 -12.64 19.94 1.17
N ILE A 206 -12.94 18.64 1.19
CA ILE A 206 -14.31 18.12 1.22
C ILE A 206 -14.99 18.58 2.52
N SER A 207 -16.03 19.40 2.40
CA SER A 207 -16.84 19.86 3.54
C SER A 207 -18.12 19.04 3.72
N ARG A 208 -18.60 18.38 2.63
CA ARG A 208 -19.86 17.63 2.63
C ARG A 208 -19.86 16.55 1.57
N ILE A 209 -20.48 15.41 1.89
CA ILE A 209 -20.76 14.32 0.95
C ILE A 209 -22.24 13.97 1.11
N HIS A 210 -23.02 14.04 0.04
CA HIS A 210 -24.38 13.55 -0.04
C HIS A 210 -24.43 12.22 -0.78
N TYR A 211 -25.14 11.26 -0.23
CA TYR A 211 -25.39 9.96 -0.85
C TYR A 211 -26.84 9.88 -1.34
N GLY A 212 -27.09 9.23 -2.47
CA GLY A 212 -28.40 9.11 -3.09
C GLY A 212 -29.48 8.43 -2.22
N ASN A 213 -29.07 7.71 -1.20
CA ASN A 213 -29.96 7.12 -0.19
C ASN A 213 -30.39 8.10 0.93
N GLY A 214 -30.07 9.40 0.79
CA GLY A 214 -30.42 10.43 1.75
C GLY A 214 -29.48 10.57 2.95
N VAL A 215 -28.38 9.80 2.97
CA VAL A 215 -27.32 9.98 3.98
C VAL A 215 -26.44 11.17 3.59
N GLU A 216 -26.01 11.95 4.57
CA GLU A 216 -25.04 13.03 4.42
C GLU A 216 -23.92 12.91 5.44
N THR A 217 -22.67 13.17 4.99
CA THR A 217 -21.52 13.33 5.89
C THR A 217 -20.96 14.74 5.76
N ALA A 218 -20.81 15.46 6.88
CA ALA A 218 -20.24 16.78 6.96
C ALA A 218 -18.91 16.78 7.71
N TYR A 219 -17.97 17.61 7.25
CA TYR A 219 -16.62 17.75 7.84
C TYR A 219 -16.35 19.20 8.19
N THR A 220 -15.69 19.42 9.32
CA THR A 220 -15.04 20.70 9.62
C THR A 220 -13.56 20.45 9.91
N TYR A 221 -12.75 21.48 9.75
CA TYR A 221 -11.30 21.40 9.86
C TYR A 221 -10.78 22.42 10.85
N ASP A 222 -9.62 22.14 11.46
CA ASP A 222 -8.87 23.12 12.24
C ASP A 222 -7.99 24.02 11.35
N GLY A 223 -7.22 24.90 11.97
CA GLY A 223 -6.33 25.83 11.27
C GLY A 223 -5.18 25.16 10.50
N ASP A 224 -4.77 23.99 10.95
CA ASP A 224 -3.68 23.20 10.35
C ASP A 224 -4.18 22.25 9.25
N GLY A 225 -5.52 22.18 9.04
CA GLY A 225 -6.14 21.35 8.01
C GLY A 225 -6.53 19.94 8.46
N ASN A 226 -6.40 19.61 9.75
CA ASN A 226 -6.86 18.34 10.29
C ASN A 226 -8.38 18.36 10.47
N ILE A 227 -9.03 17.18 10.33
CA ILE A 227 -10.48 17.06 10.56
C ILE A 227 -10.80 17.34 12.02
N ARG A 228 -11.52 18.45 12.29
CA ARG A 228 -11.98 18.83 13.63
C ARG A 228 -13.24 18.09 14.02
N THR A 229 -14.23 18.00 13.11
CA THR A 229 -15.46 17.25 13.31
C THR A 229 -15.85 16.48 12.07
N LEU A 230 -16.51 15.35 12.26
CA LEU A 230 -17.15 14.54 11.23
C LEU A 230 -18.54 14.14 11.75
N GLU A 231 -19.59 14.41 10.97
CA GLU A 231 -20.95 14.04 11.33
C GLU A 231 -21.63 13.39 10.12
N THR A 232 -22.26 12.23 10.34
CA THR A 232 -23.08 11.55 9.34
C THR A 232 -24.53 11.47 9.82
N ARG A 233 -25.46 11.85 8.95
CA ARG A 233 -26.91 11.90 9.21
C ARG A 233 -27.70 11.15 8.14
N ALA A 234 -28.84 10.60 8.53
CA ALA A 234 -29.92 10.16 7.64
C ALA A 234 -31.17 10.98 7.98
N GLY A 235 -31.45 12.01 7.16
CA GLY A 235 -32.43 13.03 7.50
C GLY A 235 -32.07 13.77 8.79
N GLU A 236 -32.96 13.81 9.75
CA GLU A 236 -32.71 14.41 11.09
C GLU A 236 -31.92 13.50 12.05
N ASN A 237 -31.82 12.21 11.74
CA ASN A 237 -31.15 11.25 12.60
C ASN A 237 -29.64 11.30 12.46
N VAL A 238 -28.91 11.57 13.54
CA VAL A 238 -27.46 11.48 13.60
C VAL A 238 -27.06 10.01 13.73
N LEU A 239 -26.37 9.48 12.71
CA LEU A 239 -25.85 8.11 12.70
C LEU A 239 -24.52 8.02 13.43
N LEU A 240 -23.65 9.01 13.23
CA LEU A 240 -22.40 9.17 13.95
C LEU A 240 -21.99 10.65 13.99
N SER A 241 -21.32 11.03 15.07
CA SER A 241 -20.76 12.37 15.24
C SER A 241 -19.46 12.25 16.03
N PHE A 242 -18.35 12.72 15.47
CA PHE A 242 -17.04 12.68 16.08
C PHE A 242 -16.38 14.05 16.09
N ALA A 243 -15.71 14.36 17.21
CA ALA A 243 -14.79 15.48 17.32
C ALA A 243 -13.38 14.96 17.60
N TYR A 244 -12.39 15.60 17.02
CA TYR A 244 -10.99 15.19 17.09
C TYR A 244 -10.13 16.32 17.66
N ARG A 245 -9.06 15.95 18.36
CA ARG A 245 -8.00 16.87 18.79
C ARG A 245 -6.66 16.32 18.37
N TYR A 246 -5.72 17.22 18.14
CA TYR A 246 -4.38 16.90 17.66
C TYR A 246 -3.33 17.63 18.52
N ASP A 247 -2.12 17.08 18.56
CA ASP A 247 -0.95 17.77 19.10
C ASP A 247 -0.30 18.67 18.03
N GLY A 248 0.76 19.39 18.41
CA GLY A 248 1.49 20.27 17.49
C GLY A 248 2.25 19.54 16.36
N ASN A 249 2.34 18.21 16.39
CA ASN A 249 2.93 17.39 15.33
C ASN A 249 1.85 16.78 14.39
N GLY A 250 0.56 17.06 14.65
CA GLY A 250 -0.56 16.49 13.90
C GLY A 250 -0.97 15.09 14.34
N ASN A 251 -0.44 14.55 15.44
CA ASN A 251 -0.89 13.28 15.99
C ASN A 251 -2.25 13.48 16.68
N ARG A 252 -3.20 12.57 16.45
CA ARG A 252 -4.52 12.64 17.08
C ARG A 252 -4.43 12.31 18.56
N THR A 253 -4.75 13.28 19.44
CA THR A 253 -4.72 13.10 20.91
C THR A 253 -6.07 12.71 21.50
N ALA A 254 -7.18 13.02 20.80
CA ALA A 254 -8.51 12.59 21.25
C ALA A 254 -9.47 12.39 20.08
N LYS A 255 -10.43 11.47 20.28
CA LYS A 255 -11.63 11.27 19.49
C LYS A 255 -12.80 11.09 20.42
N THR A 256 -13.74 12.03 20.39
CA THR A 256 -14.97 11.97 21.22
C THR A 256 -16.20 12.00 20.33
N GLY A 257 -17.31 11.43 20.77
CA GLY A 257 -18.54 11.49 20.00
C GLY A 257 -19.50 10.36 20.27
N THR A 258 -20.40 10.13 19.30
CA THR A 258 -21.43 9.11 19.39
C THR A 258 -21.50 8.33 18.07
N GLN A 259 -21.85 7.08 18.18
CA GLN A 259 -22.13 6.21 17.03
C GLN A 259 -23.39 5.42 17.34
N ALA A 260 -24.38 5.46 16.43
CA ALA A 260 -25.55 4.63 16.53
C ALA A 260 -25.14 3.14 16.54
N ALA A 261 -25.73 2.32 17.39
CA ALA A 261 -25.53 0.89 17.34
C ALA A 261 -26.05 0.38 15.99
N LEU A 262 -25.17 -0.20 15.19
CA LEU A 262 -25.56 -0.98 14.01
C LEU A 262 -26.18 -2.29 14.53
N GLY A 263 -27.44 -2.23 14.99
CA GLY A 263 -28.26 -3.41 15.15
C GLY A 263 -28.39 -4.09 13.80
N GLY A 264 -28.24 -5.43 13.77
CA GLY A 264 -28.40 -6.21 12.55
C GLY A 264 -29.69 -5.84 11.82
N ILE A 265 -29.73 -6.08 10.51
CA ILE A 265 -30.74 -5.75 9.50
C ILE A 265 -32.19 -6.05 10.01
N THR A 266 -32.69 -5.28 10.94
CA THR A 266 -34.08 -5.23 11.36
C THR A 266 -34.49 -3.78 11.50
N SER A 267 -35.66 -3.46 11.02
CA SER A 267 -36.27 -2.16 10.77
C SER A 267 -36.48 -1.23 11.97
N GLU A 268 -35.79 -1.41 13.07
CA GLU A 268 -35.82 -0.51 14.21
C GLU A 268 -34.38 -0.12 14.59
N ILE A 269 -34.00 1.10 14.23
CA ILE A 269 -32.81 1.77 14.78
C ILE A 269 -33.16 2.08 16.25
N THR A 270 -32.90 1.12 17.13
CA THR A 270 -32.96 1.39 18.58
C THR A 270 -31.77 2.30 18.89
N ALA A 271 -32.10 3.55 19.25
CA ALA A 271 -31.16 4.60 19.60
C ALA A 271 -30.44 4.30 20.93
N GLY A 272 -29.50 3.39 20.89
CA GLY A 272 -28.43 3.29 21.87
C GLY A 272 -27.24 4.13 21.35
N ASN A 273 -27.21 5.42 21.65
CA ASN A 273 -26.05 6.26 21.39
C ASN A 273 -24.88 5.76 22.26
N ASN A 274 -24.00 4.94 21.69
CA ASN A 274 -22.77 4.57 22.38
C ASN A 274 -21.82 5.77 22.34
N ALA A 275 -21.72 6.46 23.48
CA ALA A 275 -20.72 7.50 23.68
C ALA A 275 -19.32 6.89 23.51
N LEU A 276 -18.51 7.55 22.73
CA LEU A 276 -17.13 7.19 22.48
C LEU A 276 -16.24 8.30 23.03
N ASP A 277 -15.35 7.93 23.94
CA ASP A 277 -14.29 8.79 24.45
C ASP A 277 -12.97 8.02 24.32
N ILE A 278 -12.12 8.47 23.39
CA ILE A 278 -10.82 7.86 23.13
C ILE A 278 -9.75 8.94 23.28
N SER A 279 -8.74 8.64 24.07
CA SER A 279 -7.53 9.43 24.17
C SER A 279 -6.32 8.62 23.68
N TYR A 280 -5.35 9.30 23.12
CA TYR A 280 -4.12 8.72 22.57
C TYR A 280 -2.92 9.42 23.17
N ASN A 281 -1.89 8.64 23.52
CA ASN A 281 -0.63 9.15 24.03
C ASN A 281 0.51 8.60 23.17
N TYR A 282 1.47 9.46 22.83
CA TYR A 282 2.56 9.16 21.93
C TYR A 282 3.91 9.41 22.59
N ASP A 283 4.92 8.71 22.13
CA ASP A 283 6.31 9.01 22.50
C ASP A 283 6.86 10.21 21.70
N VAL A 284 8.13 10.54 21.93
CA VAL A 284 8.82 11.61 21.24
C VAL A 284 9.06 11.38 19.74
N ARG A 285 8.90 10.17 19.25
CA ARG A 285 8.97 9.79 17.82
C ARG A 285 7.61 9.75 17.14
N GLY A 286 6.52 10.02 17.90
CA GLY A 286 5.16 9.94 17.38
C GLY A 286 4.60 8.52 17.37
N GLN A 287 5.20 7.55 18.07
CA GLN A 287 4.71 6.19 18.19
C GLN A 287 3.64 6.13 19.28
N LEU A 288 2.51 5.45 19.01
CA LEU A 288 1.38 5.35 19.93
C LEU A 288 1.74 4.48 21.14
N LEU A 289 1.81 5.08 22.33
CA LEU A 289 2.08 4.38 23.59
C LEU A 289 0.81 3.84 24.26
N GLU A 290 -0.28 4.60 24.19
CA GLU A 290 -1.54 4.22 24.81
C GLU A 290 -2.73 4.71 23.99
N GLU A 291 -3.71 3.84 23.80
CA GLU A 291 -5.09 4.18 23.44
C GLU A 291 -5.98 3.86 24.63
N ARG A 292 -6.69 4.88 25.15
CA ARG A 292 -7.71 4.67 26.20
C ARG A 292 -9.09 4.90 25.62
N ARG A 293 -9.92 3.86 25.58
CA ARG A 293 -11.27 3.88 25.03
C ARG A 293 -12.30 3.65 26.13
N ASN A 294 -13.11 4.66 26.44
CA ASN A 294 -14.15 4.60 27.49
C ASN A 294 -13.58 4.06 28.81
N GLY A 295 -12.36 4.44 29.19
CA GLY A 295 -11.67 3.99 30.40
C GLY A 295 -10.84 2.72 30.27
N ALA A 296 -11.03 1.91 29.24
CA ALA A 296 -10.18 0.75 28.97
C ALA A 296 -8.94 1.16 28.19
N SER A 297 -7.76 0.72 28.62
CA SER A 297 -6.47 1.06 28.00
C SER A 297 -5.92 -0.10 27.19
N VAL A 298 -5.32 0.25 26.06
CA VAL A 298 -4.41 -0.60 25.29
C VAL A 298 -3.06 0.11 25.24
N CYS A 299 -2.01 -0.57 25.73
CA CYS A 299 -0.65 -0.02 25.79
C CYS A 299 0.26 -0.72 24.79
N TYR A 300 1.22 0.03 24.26
CA TYR A 300 2.18 -0.44 23.26
C TYR A 300 3.61 -0.11 23.70
N ALA A 301 4.55 -0.95 23.27
CA ALA A 301 5.97 -0.69 23.43
C ALA A 301 6.70 -1.03 22.13
N TYR A 302 7.79 -0.32 21.86
CA TYR A 302 8.55 -0.40 20.62
C TYR A 302 10.03 -0.61 20.89
N ASP A 303 10.72 -1.25 19.96
CA ASP A 303 12.17 -1.29 19.94
C ASP A 303 12.76 0.03 19.35
N LYS A 304 14.08 0.09 19.25
CA LYS A 304 14.76 1.30 18.74
C LYS A 304 14.55 1.52 17.24
N ALA A 305 14.26 0.48 16.45
CA ALA A 305 13.93 0.60 15.04
C ALA A 305 12.45 0.95 14.78
N GLY A 306 11.62 1.01 15.85
CA GLY A 306 10.20 1.34 15.75
C GLY A 306 9.28 0.13 15.57
N ASN A 307 9.78 -1.09 15.70
CA ASN A 307 8.95 -2.28 15.69
C ASN A 307 8.18 -2.39 16.99
N ARG A 308 6.87 -2.70 16.93
CA ARG A 308 6.05 -2.92 18.14
C ARG A 308 6.38 -4.25 18.78
N ILE A 309 7.09 -4.23 19.91
CA ILE A 309 7.51 -5.44 20.63
C ILE A 309 6.48 -5.93 21.65
N ARG A 310 5.49 -5.10 22.02
CA ARG A 310 4.48 -5.47 23.00
C ARG A 310 3.18 -4.70 22.79
N LYS A 311 2.05 -5.39 22.98
CA LYS A 311 0.71 -4.83 23.15
C LYS A 311 0.12 -5.42 24.43
N THR A 312 -0.47 -4.60 25.28
CA THR A 312 -1.14 -5.04 26.53
C THR A 312 -2.53 -4.44 26.59
N ASP A 313 -3.54 -5.26 26.81
CA ASP A 313 -4.92 -4.85 27.01
C ASP A 313 -5.59 -5.74 28.08
N ALA A 314 -6.92 -5.63 28.25
CA ALA A 314 -7.68 -6.40 29.22
C ALA A 314 -7.67 -7.92 28.98
N GLN A 315 -7.36 -8.37 27.76
CA GLN A 315 -7.25 -9.78 27.39
C GLN A 315 -5.86 -10.35 27.69
N GLY A 316 -4.89 -9.49 27.97
CA GLY A 316 -3.52 -9.88 28.32
C GLY A 316 -2.44 -9.18 27.51
N GLU A 317 -1.27 -9.78 27.50
CA GLU A 317 -0.10 -9.27 26.81
C GLU A 317 0.15 -10.07 25.52
N ILE A 318 0.43 -9.36 24.43
CA ILE A 318 0.93 -9.92 23.18
C ILE A 318 2.35 -9.44 22.99
N ARG A 319 3.27 -10.36 22.74
CA ARG A 319 4.69 -10.09 22.45
C ARG A 319 4.97 -10.33 20.99
N TYR A 320 5.87 -9.52 20.45
CA TYR A 320 6.31 -9.59 19.06
C TYR A 320 7.83 -9.67 19.03
N LEU A 321 8.36 -10.62 18.27
CA LEU A 321 9.80 -10.78 18.05
C LEU A 321 10.11 -10.52 16.58
N TYR A 322 11.18 -9.77 16.34
CA TYR A 322 11.62 -9.39 15.00
C TYR A 322 13.06 -9.88 14.75
N ASN A 323 13.37 -10.17 13.49
CA ASN A 323 14.73 -10.38 13.06
C ASN A 323 15.44 -9.06 12.73
N GLU A 324 16.70 -9.12 12.29
CA GLU A 324 17.53 -7.96 11.98
C GLU A 324 17.01 -7.15 10.80
N LYS A 325 16.13 -7.72 9.93
CA LYS A 325 15.44 -7.03 8.84
C LYS A 325 14.14 -6.37 9.28
N ASN A 326 13.87 -6.30 10.59
CA ASN A 326 12.60 -5.79 11.14
C ASN A 326 11.36 -6.60 10.66
N GLN A 327 11.53 -7.89 10.34
CA GLN A 327 10.45 -8.79 9.98
C GLN A 327 9.94 -9.52 11.22
N LEU A 328 8.63 -9.57 11.42
CA LEU A 328 8.00 -10.28 12.54
C LEU A 328 8.21 -11.78 12.41
N VAL A 329 9.01 -12.38 13.29
CA VAL A 329 9.26 -13.83 13.29
C VAL A 329 8.37 -14.58 14.26
N GLU A 330 7.83 -13.88 15.28
CA GLU A 330 6.94 -14.50 16.26
C GLU A 330 5.95 -13.48 16.83
N GLU A 331 4.70 -13.89 17.00
CA GLU A 331 3.65 -13.23 17.78
C GLU A 331 3.15 -14.21 18.83
N GLU A 332 3.35 -13.89 20.11
CA GLU A 332 2.91 -14.71 21.23
C GLU A 332 1.80 -13.98 21.99
N SER A 333 0.64 -14.61 22.10
CA SER A 333 -0.52 -14.13 22.85
C SER A 333 -0.96 -15.20 23.86
N PRO A 334 -1.81 -14.87 24.86
CA PRO A 334 -2.38 -15.88 25.77
C PRO A 334 -3.19 -16.97 25.05
N ALA A 335 -3.69 -16.69 23.85
CA ALA A 335 -4.55 -17.60 23.08
C ALA A 335 -3.83 -18.38 21.99
N ASP A 336 -2.75 -17.84 21.44
CA ASP A 336 -2.07 -18.42 20.26
C ASP A 336 -0.61 -17.94 20.17
N ARG A 337 0.22 -18.77 19.56
CA ARG A 337 1.58 -18.44 19.16
C ARG A 337 1.72 -18.62 17.67
N LYS A 338 1.99 -17.52 16.97
CA LYS A 338 2.24 -17.51 15.53
C LYS A 338 3.72 -17.39 15.25
N GLN A 339 4.20 -18.14 14.28
CA GLN A 339 5.59 -18.09 13.83
C GLN A 339 5.62 -17.87 12.32
N PHE A 340 6.60 -17.09 11.87
CA PHE A 340 6.75 -16.70 10.47
C PHE A 340 8.16 -16.99 10.01
N SER A 341 8.28 -17.64 8.85
CA SER A 341 9.54 -17.83 8.14
C SER A 341 9.51 -17.06 6.82
N TYR A 342 10.68 -16.58 6.42
CA TYR A 342 10.81 -15.69 5.26
C TYR A 342 11.81 -16.26 4.25
N ASP A 343 11.56 -16.03 2.95
CA ASP A 343 12.62 -16.18 1.95
C ASP A 343 13.65 -15.05 2.13
N ARG A 344 14.79 -15.15 1.46
CA ARG A 344 15.87 -14.16 1.58
C ARG A 344 15.47 -12.78 1.08
N GLN A 345 14.50 -12.70 0.18
CA GLN A 345 13.99 -11.43 -0.34
C GLN A 345 13.00 -10.77 0.63
N GLY A 346 12.37 -11.52 1.52
CA GLY A 346 11.50 -11.03 2.58
C GLY A 346 10.03 -11.40 2.41
N GLY A 347 9.70 -12.28 1.48
CA GLY A 347 8.38 -12.88 1.36
C GLY A 347 8.15 -13.92 2.48
N ILE A 348 6.97 -13.91 3.12
CA ILE A 348 6.60 -14.94 4.11
C ILE A 348 6.43 -16.26 3.35
N ILE A 349 7.25 -17.28 3.66
CA ILE A 349 7.14 -18.62 3.06
C ILE A 349 6.39 -19.61 3.93
N GLU A 350 6.32 -19.36 5.24
CA GLU A 350 5.58 -20.18 6.19
C GLU A 350 4.96 -19.32 7.28
N GLU A 351 3.71 -19.60 7.62
CA GLU A 351 3.03 -19.13 8.82
C GLU A 351 2.53 -20.36 9.57
N LYS A 352 2.89 -20.47 10.84
CA LYS A 352 2.49 -21.55 11.74
C LYS A 352 1.77 -20.99 12.94
N ASN A 353 0.60 -21.53 13.27
CA ASN A 353 -0.21 -21.17 14.43
C ASN A 353 -0.99 -22.40 14.93
N LEU A 354 -1.87 -22.24 15.91
CA LEU A 354 -2.74 -23.32 16.44
C LEU A 354 -3.70 -23.91 15.39
N ALA A 355 -4.07 -23.15 14.34
CA ALA A 355 -4.94 -23.62 13.28
C ALA A 355 -4.20 -24.46 12.23
N GLY A 356 -2.87 -24.56 12.31
CA GLY A 356 -2.01 -25.33 11.41
C GLY A 356 -0.97 -24.49 10.67
N ILE A 357 -0.44 -25.03 9.58
CA ILE A 357 0.62 -24.42 8.77
C ILE A 357 0.04 -23.92 7.44
N ARG A 358 0.47 -22.71 7.04
CA ARG A 358 0.27 -22.16 5.70
C ARG A 358 1.61 -21.93 5.03
N LEU A 359 1.74 -22.40 3.79
CA LEU A 359 2.93 -22.21 2.95
C LEU A 359 2.63 -21.25 1.81
N PHE A 360 3.60 -20.42 1.48
CA PHE A 360 3.47 -19.38 0.45
C PHE A 360 4.60 -19.50 -0.57
N SER A 361 4.29 -19.27 -1.83
CA SER A 361 5.27 -19.22 -2.91
C SER A 361 5.15 -17.92 -3.70
N TYR A 362 6.27 -17.45 -4.22
CA TYR A 362 6.37 -16.20 -4.95
C TYR A 362 7.08 -16.38 -6.29
N ASN A 363 6.72 -15.58 -7.27
CA ASN A 363 7.44 -15.47 -8.53
C ASN A 363 8.65 -14.50 -8.41
N SER A 364 9.40 -14.33 -9.50
CA SER A 364 10.58 -13.44 -9.55
C SER A 364 10.25 -11.94 -9.50
N ARG A 365 8.95 -11.57 -9.48
CA ARG A 365 8.46 -10.21 -9.24
C ARG A 365 7.94 -10.02 -7.81
N HIS A 366 8.19 -10.97 -6.90
CA HIS A 366 7.67 -11.00 -5.52
C HIS A 366 6.15 -11.00 -5.41
N GLN A 367 5.44 -11.50 -6.42
CA GLN A 367 4.00 -11.69 -6.37
C GLN A 367 3.70 -13.09 -5.84
N GLN A 368 2.78 -13.19 -4.88
CA GLN A 368 2.36 -14.45 -4.28
C GLN A 368 1.63 -15.32 -5.29
N THR A 369 2.23 -16.43 -5.73
CA THR A 369 1.67 -17.32 -6.74
C THR A 369 0.88 -18.47 -6.17
N ARG A 370 1.19 -18.90 -4.93
CA ARG A 370 0.54 -20.06 -4.30
C ARG A 370 0.43 -19.88 -2.80
N VAL A 371 -0.70 -20.31 -2.24
CA VAL A 371 -0.90 -20.55 -0.81
C VAL A 371 -1.40 -21.95 -0.64
N GLU A 372 -0.82 -22.69 0.29
CA GLU A 372 -1.18 -24.06 0.62
C GLU A 372 -1.35 -24.20 2.12
N THR A 373 -2.43 -24.83 2.55
CA THR A 373 -2.68 -25.11 3.97
C THR A 373 -2.34 -26.56 4.30
N GLU A 374 -2.02 -26.84 5.55
CA GLU A 374 -1.78 -28.20 6.08
C GLU A 374 -2.94 -29.16 5.78
N THR A 375 -4.16 -28.63 5.68
CA THR A 375 -5.37 -29.41 5.34
C THR A 375 -5.51 -29.73 3.85
N GLY A 376 -4.54 -29.29 3.02
CA GLY A 376 -4.50 -29.53 1.59
C GLY A 376 -5.34 -28.55 0.74
N SER A 377 -5.85 -27.46 1.33
CA SER A 377 -6.44 -26.38 0.53
C SER A 377 -5.35 -25.63 -0.24
N VAL A 378 -5.56 -25.42 -1.54
CA VAL A 378 -4.59 -24.78 -2.44
C VAL A 378 -5.25 -23.60 -3.15
N GLN A 379 -4.57 -22.45 -3.07
CA GLN A 379 -4.88 -21.25 -3.83
C GLN A 379 -3.72 -20.94 -4.77
N GLU A 380 -4.02 -20.70 -6.06
CA GLU A 380 -3.03 -20.25 -7.05
C GLU A 380 -3.45 -18.90 -7.64
N ASN A 381 -2.49 -18.01 -7.81
CA ASN A 381 -2.70 -16.67 -8.33
C ASN A 381 -1.91 -16.49 -9.63
N ARG A 382 -2.51 -15.83 -10.63
CA ARG A 382 -1.85 -15.43 -11.87
C ARG A 382 -1.91 -13.93 -12.05
N TYR A 383 -0.83 -13.38 -12.58
CA TYR A 383 -0.64 -11.96 -12.74
C TYR A 383 -0.39 -11.58 -14.19
N ASP A 384 -0.87 -10.44 -14.58
CA ASP A 384 -0.70 -9.87 -15.91
C ASP A 384 0.59 -9.05 -16.05
N ALA A 385 0.80 -8.44 -17.22
CA ALA A 385 1.98 -7.60 -17.51
C ALA A 385 2.02 -6.31 -16.68
N GLU A 386 0.90 -5.86 -16.14
CA GLU A 386 0.80 -4.69 -15.24
C GLU A 386 1.03 -5.08 -13.76
N GLY A 387 1.19 -6.38 -13.48
CA GLY A 387 1.36 -6.91 -12.13
C GLY A 387 0.05 -7.09 -11.36
N LEU A 388 -1.09 -6.94 -12.02
CA LEU A 388 -2.40 -7.14 -11.42
C LEU A 388 -2.81 -8.61 -11.47
N ARG A 389 -3.41 -9.10 -10.37
CA ARG A 389 -3.93 -10.47 -10.33
C ARG A 389 -5.18 -10.57 -11.21
N PHE A 390 -5.10 -11.33 -12.30
CA PHE A 390 -6.23 -11.54 -13.20
C PHE A 390 -6.95 -12.87 -13.01
N GLU A 391 -6.33 -13.82 -12.30
CA GLU A 391 -6.94 -15.14 -12.07
C GLU A 391 -6.59 -15.66 -10.68
N LEU A 392 -7.57 -16.25 -10.02
CA LEU A 392 -7.48 -17.01 -8.79
C LEU A 392 -8.04 -18.41 -9.04
N LEU A 393 -7.27 -19.43 -8.76
CA LEU A 393 -7.71 -20.81 -8.71
C LEU A 393 -7.70 -21.29 -7.26
N GLU A 394 -8.85 -21.59 -6.68
CA GLU A 394 -8.97 -22.03 -5.30
C GLU A 394 -9.66 -23.39 -5.27
N ASN A 395 -8.93 -24.42 -4.82
CA ASN A 395 -9.43 -25.82 -4.76
C ASN A 395 -10.10 -26.27 -6.07
N GLY A 396 -9.52 -25.89 -7.23
CA GLY A 396 -10.04 -26.19 -8.56
C GLY A 396 -11.12 -25.23 -9.08
N ARG A 397 -11.63 -24.32 -8.26
CA ARG A 397 -12.58 -23.28 -8.68
C ARG A 397 -11.85 -22.05 -9.20
N ARG A 398 -12.15 -21.64 -10.42
CA ARG A 398 -11.54 -20.48 -11.08
C ARG A 398 -12.39 -19.23 -10.86
N THR A 399 -11.75 -18.15 -10.44
CA THR A 399 -12.29 -16.78 -10.41
C THR A 399 -11.41 -15.90 -11.29
N SER A 400 -12.01 -15.17 -12.24
CA SER A 400 -11.29 -14.23 -13.10
C SER A 400 -11.64 -12.79 -12.71
N PHE A 401 -10.63 -11.94 -12.68
CA PHE A 401 -10.74 -10.50 -12.39
C PHE A 401 -10.57 -9.71 -13.69
N VAL A 402 -11.27 -8.58 -13.78
CA VAL A 402 -11.29 -7.72 -14.97
C VAL A 402 -10.81 -6.32 -14.60
#